data_7963dba0a4e6d5e943ed1f3b04119e2d
#
_entry.id   7963dba0a4e6d5e943ed1f3b04119e2d
#
_cell.length_a   1.000
_cell.length_b   1.000
_cell.length_c   1.000
_cell.angle_alpha   90.00
_cell.angle_beta   90.00
_cell.angle_gamma   90.00
#
_symmetry.space_group_name_H-M   'P 1'
#
loop_
_entity.id
_entity.type
_entity.pdbx_description
1 polymer ?
#
loop_
_entity_poly.entity_id
_entity_poly.type
_entity_poly.pdbx_seq_one_letter_code
_entity_poly.pdbx_strand_id
1 'polypeptide(L)'
;MLTKKWMRRSLAMLGALTLTAGLWAAPAMAEEKTYTQPTLNPHVKSIIEVDGYQFIDLNSNGTLDPYEDWRLDADTRTADLVGQMTVREKIAQMQHPTYLPRADGKIPSYLNKWCNKEGIGMLLIRELNSVEAAAVSMNTIQEYAEGSRLGVPVLVSMDSVHGLSYVSGATVTGHNLALAATRDEDLVTRLAKIARDEHIAIGVRMTLSPEADIASEPRWGRVMETFGEDP
;
A
#
# COMPACT_ATOMS: atom_id res chain seq x y z
N MET A 1 -29.19 1.39 -90.81
CA MET A 1 -30.60 1.59 -91.03
C MET A 1 -31.19 2.25 -89.83
N LEU A 2 -31.38 3.57 -89.90
CA LEU A 2 -32.69 4.27 -89.79
C LEU A 2 -33.41 3.99 -88.48
N THR A 3 -33.92 4.94 -87.70
CA THR A 3 -34.19 6.38 -87.80
C THR A 3 -34.64 6.88 -86.39
N LYS A 4 -34.23 8.06 -86.06
CA LYS A 4 -34.97 9.18 -85.44
C LYS A 4 -36.37 8.94 -84.82
N LYS A 5 -36.59 9.44 -83.59
CA LYS A 5 -37.44 10.63 -83.42
C LYS A 5 -37.44 11.13 -81.97
N TRP A 6 -37.12 12.34 -81.84
CA TRP A 6 -37.43 13.41 -80.88
C TRP A 6 -38.86 13.37 -80.31
N MET A 7 -38.96 13.66 -79.02
CA MET A 7 -39.91 14.73 -78.63
C MET A 7 -39.65 15.17 -77.19
N ARG A 8 -39.53 16.48 -77.10
CA ARG A 8 -39.47 17.29 -75.88
C ARG A 8 -40.74 17.12 -75.02
N ARG A 9 -40.59 17.22 -73.71
CA ARG A 9 -41.50 18.02 -72.88
C ARG A 9 -40.80 18.41 -71.57
N SER A 10 -40.98 19.68 -71.25
CA SER A 10 -40.40 20.53 -70.24
C SER A 10 -41.02 20.37 -68.87
N LEU A 11 -40.29 20.90 -67.90
CA LEU A 11 -40.70 21.47 -66.60
C LEU A 11 -41.21 20.55 -65.49
N ALA A 12 -40.45 20.45 -64.41
CA ALA A 12 -40.74 21.22 -63.21
C ALA A 12 -39.56 21.06 -62.24
N MET A 13 -38.87 22.18 -61.99
CA MET A 13 -38.00 22.34 -60.81
C MET A 13 -38.91 22.35 -59.57
N LEU A 14 -38.69 21.42 -58.65
CA LEU A 14 -38.98 21.59 -57.24
C LEU A 14 -37.71 21.33 -56.49
N GLY A 15 -37.10 22.42 -56.02
CA GLY A 15 -35.96 22.36 -55.14
C GLY A 15 -36.40 21.87 -53.75
N ALA A 16 -35.91 20.71 -53.37
CA ALA A 16 -35.93 20.28 -51.99
C ALA A 16 -34.63 20.75 -51.34
N LEU A 17 -34.68 21.87 -50.61
CA LEU A 17 -33.62 22.26 -49.67
C LEU A 17 -33.67 21.25 -48.50
N THR A 18 -32.77 20.27 -48.53
CA THR A 18 -32.49 19.47 -47.33
C THR A 18 -31.56 20.29 -46.44
N LEU A 19 -32.15 20.92 -45.42
CA LEU A 19 -31.39 21.41 -44.27
C LEU A 19 -30.76 20.20 -43.57
N THR A 20 -29.46 19.92 -43.85
CA THR A 20 -28.67 19.08 -42.93
C THR A 20 -28.32 19.92 -41.71
N ALA A 21 -29.18 19.81 -40.68
CA ALA A 21 -28.82 20.24 -39.33
C ALA A 21 -27.59 19.39 -38.92
N GLY A 22 -26.40 19.93 -39.09
CA GLY A 22 -25.20 19.36 -38.48
C GLY A 22 -25.37 19.41 -36.97
N LEU A 23 -25.68 18.26 -36.34
CA LEU A 23 -25.51 18.07 -34.94
C LEU A 23 -24.00 18.18 -34.66
N TRP A 24 -23.57 19.37 -34.28
CA TRP A 24 -22.31 19.53 -33.56
C TRP A 24 -22.49 18.83 -32.23
N ALA A 25 -22.05 17.58 -32.12
CA ALA A 25 -21.85 16.95 -30.84
C ALA A 25 -20.79 17.80 -30.12
N ALA A 26 -21.23 18.55 -29.13
CA ALA A 26 -20.29 19.17 -28.20
C ALA A 26 -19.37 18.04 -27.67
N PRO A 27 -18.04 18.26 -27.59
CA PRO A 27 -17.19 17.28 -26.96
C PRO A 27 -17.75 17.04 -25.57
N ALA A 28 -18.06 15.77 -25.25
CA ALA A 28 -18.43 15.38 -23.89
C ALA A 28 -17.30 15.90 -23.00
N MET A 29 -17.60 16.87 -22.16
CA MET A 29 -16.67 17.32 -21.14
C MET A 29 -16.39 16.08 -20.30
N ALA A 30 -15.13 15.62 -20.30
CA ALA A 30 -14.71 14.56 -19.41
C ALA A 30 -15.09 14.99 -17.98
N GLU A 31 -15.81 14.15 -17.29
CA GLU A 31 -16.20 14.39 -15.90
C GLU A 31 -14.91 14.60 -15.12
N GLU A 32 -14.71 15.80 -14.58
CA GLU A 32 -13.50 16.13 -13.83
C GLU A 32 -13.50 15.28 -12.57
N LYS A 33 -12.63 14.28 -12.51
CA LYS A 33 -12.49 13.42 -11.34
C LYS A 33 -12.04 14.28 -10.17
N THR A 34 -12.92 14.48 -9.21
CA THR A 34 -12.56 15.11 -7.94
C THR A 34 -11.97 14.05 -7.01
N TYR A 35 -10.82 14.35 -6.44
CA TYR A 35 -10.12 13.49 -5.49
C TYR A 35 -10.19 14.09 -4.09
N THR A 36 -10.19 13.23 -3.08
CA THR A 36 -10.05 13.68 -1.68
C THR A 36 -8.58 13.72 -1.33
N GLN A 37 -8.09 14.91 -0.97
CA GLN A 37 -6.70 15.10 -0.55
C GLN A 37 -6.40 14.25 0.69
N PRO A 38 -5.44 13.31 0.65
CA PRO A 38 -5.01 12.60 1.85
C PRO A 38 -4.22 13.54 2.77
N THR A 39 -4.20 13.22 4.05
CA THR A 39 -3.31 13.88 5.00
C THR A 39 -1.88 13.45 4.69
N LEU A 40 -1.03 14.42 4.36
CA LEU A 40 0.40 14.22 4.13
C LEU A 40 1.17 14.74 5.34
N ASN A 41 2.12 13.97 5.81
CA ASN A 41 2.95 14.34 6.96
C ASN A 41 4.41 13.89 6.73
N PRO A 42 5.11 14.42 5.70
CA PRO A 42 6.50 14.11 5.49
C PRO A 42 7.37 14.75 6.57
N HIS A 43 8.41 14.04 6.99
CA HIS A 43 9.39 14.53 7.98
C HIS A 43 10.71 14.91 7.32
N VAL A 44 11.04 14.35 6.17
CA VAL A 44 12.32 14.52 5.47
C VAL A 44 12.15 15.09 4.08
N LYS A 45 11.08 14.70 3.38
CA LYS A 45 10.81 15.10 1.98
C LYS A 45 9.95 16.35 1.90
N SER A 46 10.00 17.02 0.75
CA SER A 46 9.20 18.21 0.47
C SER A 46 7.80 17.85 -0.01
N ILE A 47 6.86 18.77 0.16
CA ILE A 47 5.55 18.74 -0.50
C ILE A 47 5.64 19.58 -1.77
N ILE A 48 5.10 19.05 -2.88
CA ILE A 48 4.87 19.77 -4.12
C ILE A 48 3.37 19.88 -4.40
N GLU A 49 2.97 20.89 -5.13
CA GLU A 49 1.58 21.12 -5.52
C GLU A 49 1.42 20.99 -7.03
N VAL A 50 0.49 20.14 -7.47
CA VAL A 50 0.16 19.92 -8.88
C VAL A 50 -1.36 19.83 -9.00
N ASP A 51 -1.94 20.59 -9.94
CA ASP A 51 -3.39 20.62 -10.21
C ASP A 51 -4.25 20.90 -8.96
N GLY A 52 -3.76 21.71 -8.01
CA GLY A 52 -4.46 22.02 -6.77
C GLY A 52 -4.45 20.94 -5.72
N TYR A 53 -3.65 19.88 -5.90
CA TYR A 53 -3.43 18.80 -4.92
C TYR A 53 -1.98 18.77 -4.46
N GLN A 54 -1.77 18.30 -3.24
CA GLN A 54 -0.45 18.16 -2.63
C GLN A 54 0.06 16.72 -2.75
N PHE A 55 1.37 16.59 -2.98
CA PHE A 55 2.08 15.32 -3.09
C PHE A 55 3.42 15.41 -2.37
N ILE A 56 3.95 14.27 -1.95
CA ILE A 56 5.30 14.20 -1.40
C ILE A 56 6.28 13.93 -2.55
N ASP A 57 7.25 14.83 -2.74
CA ASP A 57 8.36 14.66 -3.69
C ASP A 57 9.36 13.65 -3.10
N LEU A 58 9.07 12.35 -3.27
CA LEU A 58 9.80 11.26 -2.61
C LEU A 58 11.23 11.09 -3.11
N ASN A 59 11.51 11.42 -4.37
CA ASN A 59 12.86 11.36 -4.93
C ASN A 59 13.58 12.72 -4.94
N SER A 60 12.92 13.78 -4.50
CA SER A 60 13.46 15.14 -4.39
C SER A 60 13.91 15.71 -5.75
N ASN A 61 13.17 15.43 -6.82
CA ASN A 61 13.45 15.96 -8.17
C ASN A 61 12.63 17.21 -8.52
N GLY A 62 11.67 17.61 -7.67
CA GLY A 62 10.82 18.78 -7.82
C GLY A 62 9.69 18.61 -8.84
N THR A 63 9.43 17.39 -9.32
CA THR A 63 8.34 17.07 -10.27
C THR A 63 7.51 15.93 -9.71
N LEU A 64 6.23 15.86 -10.08
CA LEU A 64 5.37 14.76 -9.67
C LEU A 64 5.62 13.55 -10.58
N ASP A 65 6.25 12.53 -10.04
CA ASP A 65 6.39 11.24 -10.72
C ASP A 65 5.14 10.36 -10.52
N PRO A 66 4.83 9.44 -11.46
CA PRO A 66 3.66 8.58 -11.34
C PRO A 66 3.61 7.77 -10.02
N TYR A 67 4.74 7.31 -9.48
CA TYR A 67 4.74 6.54 -8.23
C TYR A 67 4.40 7.38 -6.99
N GLU A 68 4.56 8.70 -7.06
CA GLU A 68 4.22 9.67 -6.00
C GLU A 68 2.76 10.09 -6.06
N ASP A 69 2.14 9.96 -7.24
CA ASP A 69 0.76 10.37 -7.47
C ASP A 69 -0.22 9.37 -6.84
N TRP A 70 -0.69 9.70 -5.65
CA TRP A 70 -1.65 8.90 -4.91
C TRP A 70 -3.03 8.76 -5.59
N ARG A 71 -3.32 9.53 -6.64
CA ARG A 71 -4.56 9.45 -7.44
C ARG A 71 -4.54 8.28 -8.42
N LEU A 72 -3.34 7.77 -8.75
CA LEU A 72 -3.14 6.64 -9.66
C LEU A 72 -3.32 5.31 -8.93
N ASP A 73 -3.66 4.28 -9.70
CA ASP A 73 -3.76 2.92 -9.18
C ASP A 73 -2.38 2.35 -8.78
N ALA A 74 -2.42 1.29 -7.96
CA ALA A 74 -1.21 0.70 -7.42
C ALA A 74 -0.29 0.09 -8.49
N ASP A 75 -0.85 -0.47 -9.56
CA ASP A 75 -0.06 -1.12 -10.62
C ASP A 75 0.72 -0.07 -11.42
N THR A 76 0.07 1.04 -11.79
CA THR A 76 0.71 2.17 -12.47
C THR A 76 1.84 2.76 -11.62
N ARG A 77 1.59 3.01 -10.34
CA ARG A 77 2.57 3.53 -9.40
C ARG A 77 3.75 2.58 -9.21
N THR A 78 3.45 1.29 -9.06
CA THR A 78 4.48 0.26 -8.89
C THR A 78 5.35 0.10 -10.14
N ALA A 79 4.74 0.11 -11.32
CA ALA A 79 5.48 -0.01 -12.58
C ALA A 79 6.49 1.12 -12.75
N ASP A 80 6.09 2.36 -12.47
CA ASP A 80 6.98 3.51 -12.51
C ASP A 80 8.10 3.42 -11.47
N LEU A 81 7.76 3.16 -10.21
CA LEU A 81 8.75 3.01 -9.13
C LEU A 81 9.79 1.94 -9.45
N VAL A 82 9.35 0.75 -9.88
CA VAL A 82 10.25 -0.36 -10.27
C VAL A 82 11.11 0.03 -11.48
N GLY A 83 10.57 0.82 -12.42
CA GLY A 83 11.31 1.38 -13.55
C GLY A 83 12.47 2.28 -13.10
N GLN A 84 12.27 3.06 -12.04
CA GLN A 84 13.27 3.98 -11.49
C GLN A 84 14.30 3.29 -10.57
N MET A 85 14.00 2.09 -10.06
CA MET A 85 14.89 1.34 -9.17
C MET A 85 16.09 0.75 -9.91
N THR A 86 17.27 0.90 -9.31
CA THR A 86 18.45 0.14 -9.66
C THR A 86 18.27 -1.34 -9.29
N VAL A 87 19.08 -2.23 -9.87
CA VAL A 87 19.08 -3.66 -9.50
C VAL A 87 19.35 -3.86 -8.01
N ARG A 88 20.25 -3.05 -7.44
CA ARG A 88 20.57 -3.11 -6.00
C ARG A 88 19.36 -2.77 -5.14
N GLU A 89 18.60 -1.74 -5.49
CA GLU A 89 17.39 -1.35 -4.76
C GLU A 89 16.28 -2.42 -4.91
N LYS A 90 16.12 -3.01 -6.10
CA LYS A 90 15.19 -4.13 -6.31
C LYS A 90 15.53 -5.32 -5.39
N ILE A 91 16.82 -5.66 -5.26
CA ILE A 91 17.29 -6.72 -4.35
C ILE A 91 17.03 -6.32 -2.89
N ALA A 92 17.28 -5.07 -2.52
CA ALA A 92 17.06 -4.58 -1.17
C ALA A 92 15.58 -4.62 -0.78
N GLN A 93 14.66 -4.31 -1.71
CA GLN A 93 13.21 -4.43 -1.47
C GLN A 93 12.75 -5.87 -1.16
N MET A 94 13.53 -6.88 -1.54
CA MET A 94 13.24 -8.29 -1.23
C MET A 94 13.82 -8.74 0.12
N GLN A 95 14.57 -7.90 0.83
CA GLN A 95 15.19 -8.23 2.11
C GLN A 95 14.22 -7.98 3.27
N HIS A 96 14.26 -8.90 4.24
CA HIS A 96 13.44 -8.86 5.45
C HIS A 96 14.30 -9.20 6.69
N PRO A 97 15.29 -8.35 7.03
CA PRO A 97 16.13 -8.59 8.20
C PRO A 97 15.37 -8.39 9.51
N THR A 98 15.90 -8.97 10.59
CA THR A 98 15.35 -8.80 11.93
C THR A 98 16.09 -7.67 12.66
N TYR A 99 15.32 -6.78 13.25
CA TYR A 99 15.79 -5.79 14.22
C TYR A 99 15.45 -6.24 15.63
N LEU A 100 16.49 -6.35 16.46
CA LEU A 100 16.35 -6.56 17.90
C LEU A 100 16.65 -5.23 18.60
N PRO A 101 15.68 -4.64 19.28
CA PRO A 101 15.90 -3.41 20.06
C PRO A 101 16.98 -3.60 21.11
N ARG A 102 17.72 -2.55 21.38
CA ARG A 102 18.75 -2.55 22.42
C ARG A 102 18.10 -2.32 23.79
N ALA A 103 18.68 -2.95 24.82
CA ALA A 103 18.22 -2.77 26.20
C ALA A 103 18.30 -1.31 26.69
N ASP A 104 19.23 -0.49 26.10
CA ASP A 104 19.36 0.92 26.41
C ASP A 104 18.35 1.81 25.67
N GLY A 105 17.42 1.22 24.89
CA GLY A 105 16.40 1.92 24.12
C GLY A 105 16.94 2.72 22.91
N LYS A 106 18.25 2.70 22.66
CA LYS A 106 18.84 3.44 21.52
C LYS A 106 18.62 2.70 20.21
N ILE A 107 18.25 3.47 19.20
CA ILE A 107 18.12 2.96 17.84
C ILE A 107 19.50 2.80 17.22
N PRO A 108 19.88 1.58 16.79
CA PRO A 108 21.19 1.33 16.23
C PRO A 108 21.42 2.07 14.91
N SER A 109 22.63 2.57 14.70
CA SER A 109 23.01 3.29 13.47
C SER A 109 22.90 2.45 12.20
N TYR A 110 22.98 1.11 12.31
CA TYR A 110 22.81 0.23 11.15
C TYR A 110 21.40 0.28 10.54
N LEU A 111 20.38 0.65 11.33
CA LEU A 111 19.02 0.85 10.78
C LEU A 111 18.98 1.98 9.77
N ASN A 112 19.66 3.09 10.04
CA ASN A 112 19.80 4.16 9.04
C ASN A 112 20.50 3.63 7.77
N LYS A 113 21.55 2.82 7.92
CA LYS A 113 22.20 2.20 6.75
C LYS A 113 21.21 1.34 5.95
N TRP A 114 20.47 0.47 6.61
CA TRP A 114 19.52 -0.43 5.95
C TRP A 114 18.36 0.32 5.29
N CYS A 115 17.69 1.20 6.04
CA CYS A 115 16.48 1.87 5.56
C CYS A 115 16.79 3.01 4.57
N ASN A 116 17.84 3.84 4.85
CA ASN A 116 18.17 5.00 4.05
C ASN A 116 19.13 4.68 2.90
N LYS A 117 20.27 4.00 3.19
CA LYS A 117 21.35 3.82 2.19
C LYS A 117 21.12 2.61 1.28
N GLU A 118 20.56 1.54 1.83
CA GLU A 118 20.31 0.31 1.08
C GLU A 118 18.89 0.23 0.57
N GLY A 119 17.91 0.85 1.26
CA GLY A 119 16.52 0.90 0.87
C GLY A 119 15.83 -0.46 1.00
N ILE A 120 15.97 -1.14 2.17
CA ILE A 120 15.28 -2.41 2.42
C ILE A 120 13.77 -2.25 2.35
N GLY A 121 13.07 -3.29 1.85
CA GLY A 121 11.61 -3.25 1.72
C GLY A 121 10.86 -3.62 2.98
N MET A 122 11.41 -4.51 3.79
CA MET A 122 10.74 -5.04 4.99
C MET A 122 11.69 -5.11 6.17
N LEU A 123 11.11 -5.07 7.39
CA LEU A 123 11.86 -5.20 8.64
C LEU A 123 11.02 -5.93 9.67
N LEU A 124 11.52 -7.05 10.19
CA LEU A 124 10.92 -7.74 11.32
C LEU A 124 11.42 -7.12 12.63
N ILE A 125 10.50 -6.77 13.52
CA ILE A 125 10.84 -6.22 14.84
C ILE A 125 10.35 -7.15 15.95
N ARG A 126 11.15 -7.28 17.00
CA ARG A 126 10.84 -8.06 18.21
C ARG A 126 11.23 -7.30 19.46
N GLU A 127 10.55 -7.59 20.57
CA GLU A 127 10.94 -7.22 21.94
C GLU A 127 11.08 -5.70 22.16
N LEU A 128 9.98 -4.99 22.10
CA LEU A 128 9.92 -3.55 22.41
C LEU A 128 9.55 -3.33 23.88
N ASN A 129 10.30 -2.47 24.56
CA ASN A 129 10.24 -2.26 26.00
C ASN A 129 8.97 -1.55 26.47
N SER A 130 8.30 -0.79 25.60
CA SER A 130 7.03 -0.12 25.88
C SER A 130 6.34 0.26 24.58
N VAL A 131 5.08 0.65 24.68
CA VAL A 131 4.27 1.14 23.55
C VAL A 131 4.86 2.43 22.98
N GLU A 132 5.34 3.34 23.84
CA GLU A 132 5.98 4.59 23.41
C GLU A 132 7.28 4.33 22.69
N ALA A 133 8.12 3.42 23.21
CA ALA A 133 9.37 3.02 22.56
C ALA A 133 9.11 2.38 21.19
N ALA A 134 8.02 1.62 21.06
CA ALA A 134 7.57 1.06 19.80
C ALA A 134 7.24 2.16 18.81
N ALA A 135 6.38 3.11 19.16
CA ALA A 135 5.97 4.19 18.28
C ALA A 135 7.16 5.06 17.83
N VAL A 136 8.07 5.41 18.75
CA VAL A 136 9.31 6.16 18.43
C VAL A 136 10.20 5.38 17.47
N SER A 137 10.37 4.08 17.70
CA SER A 137 11.18 3.22 16.79
C SER A 137 10.58 3.18 15.39
N MET A 138 9.26 3.02 15.28
CA MET A 138 8.57 2.99 13.99
C MET A 138 8.71 4.32 13.24
N ASN A 139 8.50 5.44 13.91
CA ASN A 139 8.65 6.75 13.30
C ASN A 139 10.09 6.96 12.80
N THR A 140 11.09 6.64 13.61
CA THR A 140 12.50 6.77 13.21
C THR A 140 12.85 5.88 12.00
N ILE A 141 12.33 4.65 11.95
CA ILE A 141 12.53 3.75 10.81
C ILE A 141 11.92 4.36 9.54
N GLN A 142 10.71 4.90 9.62
CA GLN A 142 10.07 5.54 8.48
C GLN A 142 10.77 6.84 8.05
N GLU A 143 11.26 7.65 8.98
CA GLU A 143 12.10 8.83 8.66
C GLU A 143 13.39 8.43 7.93
N TYR A 144 14.05 7.36 8.35
CA TYR A 144 15.21 6.83 7.63
C TYR A 144 14.85 6.37 6.22
N ALA A 145 13.74 5.66 6.06
CA ALA A 145 13.25 5.21 4.76
C ALA A 145 12.86 6.37 3.85
N GLU A 146 12.14 7.35 4.38
CA GLU A 146 11.78 8.58 3.67
C GLU A 146 13.01 9.34 3.18
N GLY A 147 14.09 9.35 3.96
CA GLY A 147 15.39 9.94 3.58
C GLY A 147 16.13 9.18 2.47
N SER A 148 15.67 8.01 2.02
CA SER A 148 16.30 7.27 0.92
C SER A 148 16.08 7.94 -0.44
N ARG A 149 16.80 7.47 -1.47
CA ARG A 149 16.75 8.06 -2.82
C ARG A 149 15.34 8.11 -3.40
N LEU A 150 14.55 7.07 -3.20
CA LEU A 150 13.18 6.97 -3.73
C LEU A 150 12.10 7.15 -2.64
N GLY A 151 12.49 7.37 -1.39
CA GLY A 151 11.55 7.61 -0.29
C GLY A 151 10.58 6.47 0.00
N VAL A 152 10.90 5.23 -0.40
CA VAL A 152 10.01 4.07 -0.25
C VAL A 152 9.90 3.69 1.23
N PRO A 153 8.70 3.65 1.82
CA PRO A 153 8.50 3.25 3.19
C PRO A 153 8.92 1.80 3.44
N VAL A 154 9.42 1.51 4.65
CA VAL A 154 9.70 0.12 5.07
C VAL A 154 8.40 -0.51 5.60
N LEU A 155 8.06 -1.70 5.08
CA LEU A 155 6.99 -2.51 5.63
C LEU A 155 7.47 -3.20 6.91
N VAL A 156 7.03 -2.69 8.06
CA VAL A 156 7.40 -3.27 9.35
C VAL A 156 6.46 -4.40 9.70
N SER A 157 7.04 -5.55 10.04
CA SER A 157 6.35 -6.75 10.48
C SER A 157 6.68 -7.11 11.93
N MET A 158 5.81 -7.88 12.56
CA MET A 158 6.00 -8.43 13.89
C MET A 158 5.41 -9.84 14.01
N ASP A 159 6.06 -10.70 14.78
CA ASP A 159 5.46 -11.97 15.22
C ASP A 159 4.43 -11.69 16.32
N SER A 160 3.17 -11.97 16.07
CA SER A 160 2.08 -11.64 16.98
C SER A 160 1.17 -12.83 17.15
N VAL A 161 1.73 -13.94 17.61
CA VAL A 161 1.04 -15.23 17.75
C VAL A 161 -0.03 -15.24 18.83
N HIS A 162 -0.02 -14.26 19.74
CA HIS A 162 -1.03 -14.13 20.79
C HIS A 162 -1.22 -12.65 21.21
N GLY A 163 -1.71 -11.82 20.29
CA GLY A 163 -1.85 -10.38 20.46
C GLY A 163 -0.53 -9.66 20.17
N LEU A 164 -0.36 -8.43 20.66
CA LEU A 164 0.88 -7.65 20.49
C LEU A 164 1.92 -8.01 21.58
N SER A 165 2.23 -9.29 21.70
CA SER A 165 2.97 -9.88 22.83
C SER A 165 4.43 -9.46 22.93
N TYR A 166 5.03 -8.96 21.85
CA TYR A 166 6.41 -8.46 21.84
C TYR A 166 6.55 -6.99 22.27
N VAL A 167 5.45 -6.36 22.70
CA VAL A 167 5.48 -4.97 23.19
C VAL A 167 4.98 -4.92 24.63
N SER A 168 5.83 -4.54 25.55
CA SER A 168 5.45 -4.37 26.96
C SER A 168 4.34 -3.33 27.10
N GLY A 169 3.27 -3.69 27.82
CA GLY A 169 2.10 -2.84 28.02
C GLY A 169 1.00 -2.99 26.98
N ALA A 170 1.21 -3.76 25.91
CA ALA A 170 0.18 -4.10 24.94
C ALA A 170 -0.65 -5.30 25.37
N THR A 171 -1.75 -5.56 24.67
CA THR A 171 -2.66 -6.68 24.96
C THR A 171 -2.04 -8.00 24.55
N VAL A 172 -2.01 -8.95 25.51
CA VAL A 172 -1.58 -10.34 25.29
C VAL A 172 -2.81 -11.23 25.42
N THR A 173 -3.03 -12.10 24.44
CA THR A 173 -4.13 -13.07 24.41
C THR A 173 -3.61 -14.47 24.74
N GLY A 174 -4.50 -15.46 24.82
CA GLY A 174 -4.10 -16.86 24.73
C GLY A 174 -3.50 -17.16 23.35
N HIS A 175 -2.68 -18.21 23.25
CA HIS A 175 -2.24 -18.72 21.96
C HIS A 175 -3.41 -19.22 21.11
N ASN A 176 -3.23 -19.31 19.81
CA ASN A 176 -4.28 -19.67 18.85
C ASN A 176 -4.95 -21.02 19.20
N LEU A 177 -4.19 -22.01 19.67
CA LEU A 177 -4.74 -23.29 20.12
C LEU A 177 -5.71 -23.12 21.31
N ALA A 178 -5.40 -22.21 22.24
CA ALA A 178 -6.29 -21.92 23.35
C ALA A 178 -7.54 -21.15 22.89
N LEU A 179 -7.41 -20.28 21.89
CA LEU A 179 -8.54 -19.58 21.29
C LEU A 179 -9.45 -20.57 20.55
N ALA A 180 -8.89 -21.50 19.78
CA ALA A 180 -9.64 -22.55 19.08
C ALA A 180 -10.41 -23.46 20.07
N ALA A 181 -9.82 -23.76 21.23
CA ALA A 181 -10.47 -24.56 22.28
C ALA A 181 -11.74 -23.91 22.84
N THR A 182 -11.90 -22.59 22.71
CA THR A 182 -13.15 -21.90 23.12
C THR A 182 -14.32 -22.23 22.21
N ARG A 183 -14.07 -22.57 20.95
CA ARG A 183 -15.07 -22.74 19.87
C ARG A 183 -15.97 -21.51 19.69
N ASP A 184 -15.43 -20.33 19.98
CA ASP A 184 -16.12 -19.04 19.91
C ASP A 184 -15.43 -18.14 18.85
N GLU A 185 -15.92 -18.18 17.62
CA GLU A 185 -15.40 -17.41 16.51
C GLU A 185 -15.57 -15.90 16.72
N ASP A 186 -16.63 -15.47 17.40
CA ASP A 186 -16.85 -14.06 17.74
C ASP A 186 -15.80 -13.56 18.71
N LEU A 187 -15.41 -14.37 19.69
CA LEU A 187 -14.32 -14.04 20.61
C LEU A 187 -13.01 -13.88 19.84
N VAL A 188 -12.66 -14.84 18.98
CA VAL A 188 -11.43 -14.79 18.16
C VAL A 188 -11.43 -13.53 17.28
N THR A 189 -12.54 -13.22 16.62
CA THR A 189 -12.69 -12.02 15.80
C THR A 189 -12.47 -10.73 16.60
N ARG A 190 -13.02 -10.63 17.79
CA ARG A 190 -12.84 -9.45 18.68
C ARG A 190 -11.40 -9.28 19.12
N LEU A 191 -10.73 -10.37 19.50
CA LEU A 191 -9.32 -10.35 19.90
C LEU A 191 -8.40 -9.99 18.73
N ALA A 192 -8.68 -10.53 17.53
CA ALA A 192 -7.94 -10.16 16.31
C ALA A 192 -8.10 -8.68 15.95
N LYS A 193 -9.28 -8.09 16.16
CA LYS A 193 -9.50 -6.64 15.97
C LYS A 193 -8.68 -5.81 16.97
N ILE A 194 -8.62 -6.20 18.23
CA ILE A 194 -7.78 -5.52 19.23
C ILE A 194 -6.30 -5.58 18.81
N ALA A 195 -5.81 -6.77 18.46
CA ALA A 195 -4.43 -6.93 17.99
C ALA A 195 -4.14 -6.06 16.76
N ARG A 196 -5.04 -6.07 15.76
CA ARG A 196 -4.91 -5.21 14.57
C ARG A 196 -4.80 -3.74 14.95
N ASP A 197 -5.68 -3.24 15.79
CA ASP A 197 -5.75 -1.82 16.15
C ASP A 197 -4.50 -1.38 16.92
N GLU A 198 -3.98 -2.21 17.81
CA GLU A 198 -2.74 -1.97 18.54
C GLU A 198 -1.52 -1.96 17.59
N HIS A 199 -1.44 -2.91 16.63
CA HIS A 199 -0.38 -2.92 15.62
C HIS A 199 -0.39 -1.63 14.78
N ILE A 200 -1.58 -1.24 14.31
CA ILE A 200 -1.75 -0.01 13.53
C ILE A 200 -1.33 1.21 14.35
N ALA A 201 -1.69 1.27 15.62
CA ALA A 201 -1.38 2.40 16.49
C ALA A 201 0.12 2.62 16.68
N ILE A 202 0.91 1.56 16.73
CA ILE A 202 2.38 1.66 16.85
C ILE A 202 3.11 1.70 15.50
N GLY A 203 2.41 1.66 14.37
CA GLY A 203 3.02 1.75 13.03
C GLY A 203 3.40 0.42 12.39
N VAL A 204 3.12 -0.72 13.00
CA VAL A 204 3.28 -2.06 12.38
C VAL A 204 2.15 -2.30 11.37
N ARG A 205 2.47 -2.82 10.19
CA ARG A 205 1.51 -2.99 9.09
C ARG A 205 1.42 -4.43 8.57
N MET A 206 2.23 -5.33 9.11
CA MET A 206 2.26 -6.73 8.77
C MET A 206 2.45 -7.58 10.02
N THR A 207 1.71 -8.67 10.14
CA THR A 207 1.97 -9.71 11.14
C THR A 207 2.37 -11.00 10.45
N LEU A 208 3.23 -11.79 11.09
CA LEU A 208 3.60 -13.13 10.64
C LEU A 208 2.73 -14.21 11.31
N SER A 209 1.55 -13.84 11.75
CA SER A 209 0.56 -14.67 12.42
C SER A 209 -0.82 -14.51 11.77
N PRO A 210 -1.74 -15.48 11.95
CA PRO A 210 -1.59 -16.75 12.66
C PRO A 210 -0.82 -17.79 11.85
N GLU A 211 -0.30 -18.85 12.54
CA GLU A 211 0.08 -20.09 11.87
C GLU A 211 -1.21 -20.80 11.42
N ALA A 212 -1.43 -20.85 10.12
CA ALA A 212 -2.65 -21.43 9.53
C ALA A 212 -2.52 -22.94 9.23
N ASP A 213 -1.42 -23.55 9.68
CA ASP A 213 -1.16 -24.97 9.50
C ASP A 213 -2.11 -25.83 10.34
N ILE A 214 -2.51 -26.99 9.78
CA ILE A 214 -3.23 -28.00 10.54
C ILE A 214 -2.22 -28.80 11.36
N ALA A 215 -2.37 -28.80 12.69
CA ALA A 215 -1.45 -29.43 13.63
C ALA A 215 -1.69 -30.94 13.70
N SER A 216 -1.36 -31.70 12.65
CA SER A 216 -1.53 -33.16 12.58
C SER A 216 -0.47 -33.96 13.37
N GLU A 217 0.61 -33.32 13.82
CA GLU A 217 1.69 -33.97 14.58
C GLU A 217 1.86 -33.30 15.96
N PRO A 218 1.39 -33.94 17.05
CA PRO A 218 1.35 -33.31 18.37
C PRO A 218 2.74 -33.09 18.99
N ARG A 219 3.80 -33.70 18.48
CA ARG A 219 5.19 -33.49 18.91
C ARG A 219 5.82 -32.23 18.28
N TRP A 220 5.18 -31.61 17.32
CA TRP A 220 5.66 -30.38 16.72
C TRP A 220 5.69 -29.25 17.75
N GLY A 221 6.84 -28.59 17.91
CA GLY A 221 7.06 -27.59 18.97
C GLY A 221 6.22 -26.31 18.84
N ARG A 222 5.57 -26.05 17.66
CA ARG A 222 4.77 -24.86 17.39
C ARG A 222 3.26 -25.13 17.31
N VAL A 223 2.79 -26.28 17.76
CA VAL A 223 1.34 -26.63 17.76
C VAL A 223 0.49 -25.56 18.42
N MET A 224 0.98 -24.93 19.49
CA MET A 224 0.25 -23.88 20.23
C MET A 224 0.00 -22.60 19.41
N GLU A 225 0.77 -22.38 18.35
CA GLU A 225 0.64 -21.20 17.47
C GLU A 225 -0.43 -21.40 16.40
N THR A 226 -0.89 -22.64 16.19
CA THR A 226 -1.95 -23.02 15.25
C THR A 226 -3.32 -23.03 15.94
N PHE A 227 -4.38 -23.15 15.13
CA PHE A 227 -5.73 -23.36 15.65
C PHE A 227 -6.05 -24.84 15.94
N GLY A 228 -5.08 -25.77 15.82
CA GLY A 228 -5.21 -27.18 16.13
C GLY A 228 -5.29 -28.10 14.93
N GLU A 229 -5.85 -29.28 15.13
CA GLU A 229 -5.92 -30.36 14.14
C GLU A 229 -7.22 -30.38 13.33
N ASP A 230 -8.21 -29.62 13.76
CA ASP A 230 -9.55 -29.53 13.14
C ASP A 230 -9.55 -28.35 12.15
N PRO A 231 -9.78 -28.59 10.83
CA PRO A 231 -9.70 -27.56 9.79
C PRO A 231 -10.83 -26.52 9.86
#